data_936e94bde5cfdb4925cb88a3f02774f1
#
_entry.id   936e94bde5cfdb4925cb88a3f02774f1
#
_cell.length_a   1.000
_cell.length_b   1.000
_cell.length_c   1.000
_cell.angle_alpha   90.00
_cell.angle_beta   90.00
_cell.angle_gamma   90.00
#
_symmetry.space_group_name_H-M   'P 1'
#
loop_
_entity.id
_entity.type
_entity.pdbx_description
1 polymer ?
#
loop_
_entity_poly.entity_id
_entity_poly.type
_entity_poly.pdbx_seq_one_letter_code
_entity_poly.pdbx_strand_id
1 'polypeptide(L)'
;MSSHDPNHPHAEGRPHPGYGQPPAYHSGHQDYGQPPAGPYGDHQQNMDHYGSQPGVHVGFGEAIKRFYSKYAQFSGRASRSEFWWVALYVTIISTVITVLDATVGTNTWGEPNGIGNLLSVVNWIFSLSHLVPNLALGARRLHDTNRSGWLQLISLIPIVGAIVLLVLFALPPKPEGARFDG
;
A
#
# COMPACT_ATOMS: atom_id res chain seq x y z
N MET A 1 -26.63 -78.56 25.37
CA MET A 1 -27.63 -78.29 26.43
C MET A 1 -27.28 -76.98 27.00
N SER A 2 -27.97 -75.96 26.54
CA SER A 2 -27.77 -74.60 26.94
C SER A 2 -29.02 -74.12 27.73
N SER A 3 -28.85 -73.81 28.99
CA SER A 3 -29.92 -73.34 29.85
C SER A 3 -29.97 -71.78 29.75
N HIS A 4 -31.04 -71.37 29.17
CA HIS A 4 -31.43 -69.91 29.12
C HIS A 4 -32.10 -69.58 30.42
N ASP A 5 -31.56 -68.54 31.16
CA ASP A 5 -32.13 -68.08 32.39
C ASP A 5 -32.95 -66.75 32.08
N PRO A 6 -34.28 -66.77 32.31
CA PRO A 6 -35.16 -65.68 31.92
C PRO A 6 -35.38 -64.61 32.98
N ASN A 7 -34.55 -64.51 34.02
CA ASN A 7 -34.84 -63.63 35.16
C ASN A 7 -33.76 -62.56 35.47
N HIS A 8 -33.37 -61.77 34.48
CA HIS A 8 -32.67 -60.54 34.78
C HIS A 8 -33.62 -59.32 34.61
N PRO A 9 -33.94 -58.63 35.68
CA PRO A 9 -34.67 -57.38 35.55
C PRO A 9 -33.82 -56.31 34.86
N HIS A 10 -34.40 -55.73 33.85
CA HIS A 10 -33.84 -54.56 33.18
C HIS A 10 -33.65 -53.41 34.21
N ALA A 11 -32.41 -53.07 34.51
CA ALA A 11 -32.07 -51.89 35.30
C ALA A 11 -32.39 -50.67 34.48
N GLU A 12 -33.47 -49.98 34.86
CA GLU A 12 -33.81 -48.69 34.35
C GLU A 12 -32.64 -47.69 34.53
N GLY A 13 -32.27 -47.07 33.42
CA GLY A 13 -31.20 -46.10 33.38
C GLY A 13 -31.43 -44.95 34.32
N ARG A 14 -30.59 -44.78 35.34
CA ARG A 14 -30.51 -43.56 36.11
C ARG A 14 -29.94 -42.45 35.23
N PRO A 15 -30.58 -41.28 35.25
CA PRO A 15 -29.98 -40.14 34.53
C PRO A 15 -28.65 -39.81 35.22
N HIS A 16 -27.57 -39.78 34.43
CA HIS A 16 -26.28 -39.25 34.88
C HIS A 16 -26.45 -37.74 35.19
N PRO A 17 -25.94 -37.26 36.37
CA PRO A 17 -25.86 -35.83 36.60
C PRO A 17 -25.03 -35.23 35.50
N GLY A 18 -25.63 -34.30 34.76
CA GLY A 18 -24.95 -33.54 33.73
C GLY A 18 -23.74 -32.82 34.30
N TYR A 19 -22.56 -33.21 33.88
CA TYR A 19 -21.40 -32.33 34.01
C TYR A 19 -21.72 -31.07 33.19
N GLY A 20 -21.96 -29.98 33.91
CA GLY A 20 -22.13 -28.67 33.30
C GLY A 20 -20.97 -28.44 32.33
N GLN A 21 -21.30 -28.19 31.07
CA GLN A 21 -20.32 -27.72 30.13
C GLN A 21 -19.66 -26.46 30.72
N PRO A 22 -18.32 -26.36 30.72
CA PRO A 22 -17.69 -25.13 31.14
C PRO A 22 -18.24 -24.01 30.24
N PRO A 23 -18.45 -22.78 30.79
CA PRO A 23 -18.93 -21.67 30.01
C PRO A 23 -18.00 -21.51 28.79
N ALA A 24 -18.61 -21.47 27.61
CA ALA A 24 -17.89 -21.20 26.41
C ALA A 24 -17.16 -19.86 26.62
N TYR A 25 -15.83 -19.91 26.73
CA TYR A 25 -15.01 -18.74 26.62
C TYR A 25 -15.31 -18.18 25.24
N HIS A 26 -16.16 -17.15 25.17
CA HIS A 26 -16.15 -16.25 24.04
C HIS A 26 -14.75 -15.60 24.07
N SER A 27 -13.80 -16.27 23.44
CA SER A 27 -12.64 -15.58 22.91
C SER A 27 -13.22 -14.52 21.99
N GLY A 28 -13.23 -13.30 22.46
CA GLY A 28 -13.53 -12.13 21.65
C GLY A 28 -12.46 -12.01 20.56
N HIS A 29 -12.47 -12.94 19.63
CA HIS A 29 -11.99 -12.64 18.31
C HIS A 29 -12.93 -11.54 17.82
N GLN A 30 -12.45 -10.32 17.89
CA GLN A 30 -12.98 -9.26 17.06
C GLN A 30 -12.90 -9.84 15.64
N ASP A 31 -14.04 -10.34 15.22
CA ASP A 31 -14.30 -10.74 13.86
C ASP A 31 -14.09 -9.49 13.02
N TYR A 32 -12.84 -9.31 12.57
CA TYR A 32 -12.56 -8.40 11.48
C TYR A 32 -13.23 -9.04 10.29
N GLY A 33 -14.51 -8.70 10.11
CA GLY A 33 -15.41 -9.29 9.15
C GLY A 33 -14.72 -9.50 7.82
N GLN A 34 -14.42 -10.76 7.51
CA GLN A 34 -14.24 -11.16 6.14
C GLN A 34 -15.55 -10.82 5.45
N PRO A 35 -15.55 -9.97 4.42
CA PRO A 35 -16.76 -9.75 3.66
C PRO A 35 -17.23 -11.10 3.13
N PRO A 36 -18.55 -11.40 3.17
CA PRO A 36 -19.09 -12.63 2.61
C PRO A 36 -18.64 -12.73 1.16
N ALA A 37 -18.15 -13.91 0.76
CA ALA A 37 -17.80 -14.22 -0.61
C ALA A 37 -19.08 -14.12 -1.46
N GLY A 38 -19.35 -12.93 -2.01
CA GLY A 38 -20.40 -12.69 -2.96
C GLY A 38 -19.99 -13.21 -4.34
N PRO A 39 -20.95 -13.65 -5.17
CA PRO A 39 -20.65 -14.07 -6.53
C PRO A 39 -20.07 -12.89 -7.32
N TYR A 40 -19.02 -13.17 -8.04
CA TYR A 40 -18.25 -12.32 -8.96
C TYR A 40 -18.97 -11.06 -9.46
N GLY A 41 -18.81 -9.93 -8.79
CA GLY A 41 -19.35 -8.66 -9.24
C GLY A 41 -19.39 -7.66 -8.10
N ASP A 42 -18.27 -7.08 -7.75
CA ASP A 42 -18.10 -5.75 -7.13
C ASP A 42 -16.70 -5.52 -6.57
N HIS A 43 -15.69 -5.99 -7.28
CA HIS A 43 -14.30 -5.73 -6.84
C HIS A 43 -13.86 -4.26 -7.07
N GLN A 44 -14.67 -3.43 -7.73
CA GLN A 44 -14.28 -2.05 -8.03
C GLN A 44 -14.72 -1.03 -6.97
N GLN A 45 -15.84 -1.25 -6.28
CA GLN A 45 -16.32 -0.28 -5.28
C GLN A 45 -15.60 -0.39 -3.92
N ASN A 46 -14.95 -1.52 -3.62
CA ASN A 46 -14.18 -1.69 -2.39
C ASN A 46 -12.71 -1.24 -2.51
N MET A 47 -12.22 -0.90 -3.70
CA MET A 47 -10.82 -0.50 -3.88
C MET A 47 -10.47 0.85 -3.25
N ASP A 48 -11.42 1.75 -3.12
CA ASP A 48 -11.17 3.07 -2.53
C ASP A 48 -10.95 2.99 -1.01
N HIS A 49 -11.50 1.97 -0.34
CA HIS A 49 -11.29 1.72 1.10
C HIS A 49 -10.02 0.92 1.38
N TYR A 50 -9.54 0.11 0.43
CA TYR A 50 -8.29 -0.65 0.58
C TYR A 50 -7.03 0.20 0.40
N GLY A 51 -7.17 1.45 -0.07
CA GLY A 51 -6.04 2.32 -0.39
C GLY A 51 -5.20 2.81 0.78
N SER A 52 -5.68 2.71 2.00
CA SER A 52 -4.98 3.15 3.20
C SER A 52 -4.35 2.00 4.00
N GLN A 53 -4.61 0.74 3.64
CA GLN A 53 -4.11 -0.40 4.41
C GLN A 53 -2.64 -0.71 4.09
N PRO A 54 -1.79 -1.00 5.11
CA PRO A 54 -0.41 -1.39 4.90
C PRO A 54 -0.33 -2.71 4.13
N GLY A 55 0.61 -2.77 3.19
CA GLY A 55 0.86 -4.00 2.45
C GLY A 55 -0.08 -4.30 1.29
N VAL A 56 -1.09 -3.45 1.01
CA VAL A 56 -1.94 -3.62 -0.17
C VAL A 56 -1.10 -3.45 -1.44
N HIS A 57 -0.98 -4.53 -2.20
CA HIS A 57 -0.27 -4.51 -3.47
C HIS A 57 -1.15 -3.89 -4.55
N VAL A 58 -0.62 -2.90 -5.26
CA VAL A 58 -1.29 -2.26 -6.40
C VAL A 58 -0.49 -2.48 -7.68
N GLY A 59 -1.20 -2.62 -8.80
CA GLY A 59 -0.58 -2.67 -10.12
C GLY A 59 -0.21 -1.27 -10.62
N PHE A 60 0.53 -1.23 -11.75
CA PHE A 60 1.04 0.00 -12.34
C PHE A 60 -0.06 1.05 -12.61
N GLY A 61 -1.12 0.67 -13.32
CA GLY A 61 -2.20 1.60 -13.69
C GLY A 61 -2.92 2.19 -12.47
N GLU A 62 -3.19 1.36 -11.45
CA GLU A 62 -3.82 1.81 -10.23
C GLU A 62 -2.88 2.72 -9.40
N ALA A 63 -1.59 2.45 -9.39
CA ALA A 63 -0.61 3.31 -8.72
C ALA A 63 -0.59 4.72 -9.33
N ILE A 64 -0.62 4.83 -10.66
CA ILE A 64 -0.65 6.12 -11.37
C ILE A 64 -1.99 6.85 -11.12
N LYS A 65 -3.11 6.13 -11.18
CA LYS A 65 -4.43 6.69 -10.85
C LYS A 65 -4.45 7.28 -9.44
N ARG A 66 -3.94 6.54 -8.44
CA ARG A 66 -3.85 7.00 -7.05
C ARG A 66 -2.90 8.17 -6.88
N PHE A 67 -1.81 8.19 -7.62
CA PHE A 67 -0.84 9.28 -7.59
C PHE A 67 -1.50 10.62 -7.96
N TYR A 68 -2.29 10.65 -9.04
CA TYR A 68 -2.97 11.87 -9.46
C TYR A 68 -4.25 12.16 -8.68
N SER A 69 -5.02 11.15 -8.27
CA SER A 69 -6.23 11.37 -7.47
C SER A 69 -5.91 11.88 -6.06
N LYS A 70 -4.75 11.50 -5.52
CA LYS A 70 -4.26 11.92 -4.20
C LYS A 70 -3.16 12.97 -4.31
N TYR A 71 -3.28 13.89 -5.28
CA TYR A 71 -2.26 14.85 -5.70
C TYR A 71 -1.60 15.61 -4.55
N ALA A 72 -2.39 16.13 -3.62
CA ALA A 72 -1.95 16.90 -2.44
C ALA A 72 -2.40 16.26 -1.12
N GLN A 73 -2.67 14.96 -1.11
CA GLN A 73 -3.06 14.25 0.10
C GLN A 73 -1.83 13.73 0.82
N PHE A 74 -1.48 14.39 1.91
CA PHE A 74 -0.33 14.03 2.76
C PHE A 74 -0.70 13.05 3.88
N SER A 75 -1.99 12.94 4.25
CA SER A 75 -2.48 11.97 5.23
C SER A 75 -2.66 10.58 4.61
N GLY A 76 -2.77 9.56 5.47
CA GLY A 76 -2.88 8.18 5.05
C GLY A 76 -1.54 7.52 4.77
N ARG A 77 -1.58 6.34 4.17
CA ARG A 77 -0.42 5.48 3.90
C ARG A 77 -0.33 5.12 2.42
N ALA A 78 0.88 4.88 1.93
CA ALA A 78 1.15 4.38 0.59
C ALA A 78 1.96 3.08 0.66
N SER A 79 1.53 2.05 -0.07
CA SER A 79 2.25 0.77 -0.14
C SER A 79 3.58 0.89 -0.89
N ARG A 80 4.46 -0.11 -0.70
CA ARG A 80 5.71 -0.18 -1.47
C ARG A 80 5.46 -0.26 -2.97
N SER A 81 4.49 -1.07 -3.40
CA SER A 81 4.17 -1.20 -4.82
C SER A 81 3.67 0.13 -5.42
N GLU A 82 2.79 0.87 -4.72
CA GLU A 82 2.34 2.19 -5.16
C GLU A 82 3.53 3.14 -5.36
N PHE A 83 4.41 3.23 -4.37
CA PHE A 83 5.59 4.09 -4.43
C PHE A 83 6.53 3.73 -5.58
N TRP A 84 6.92 2.45 -5.70
CA TRP A 84 7.90 2.04 -6.72
C TRP A 84 7.37 2.11 -8.15
N TRP A 85 6.06 1.84 -8.37
CA TRP A 85 5.46 2.02 -9.68
C TRP A 85 5.43 3.48 -10.12
N VAL A 86 5.13 4.40 -9.21
CA VAL A 86 5.17 5.84 -9.51
C VAL A 86 6.61 6.31 -9.71
N ALA A 87 7.56 5.86 -8.88
CA ALA A 87 8.98 6.17 -9.07
C ALA A 87 9.49 5.72 -10.44
N LEU A 88 9.11 4.51 -10.87
CA LEU A 88 9.43 3.99 -12.21
C LEU A 88 8.81 4.88 -13.32
N TYR A 89 7.53 5.22 -13.17
CA TYR A 89 6.82 6.09 -14.13
C TYR A 89 7.52 7.44 -14.28
N VAL A 90 7.79 8.14 -13.18
CA VAL A 90 8.45 9.45 -13.21
C VAL A 90 9.86 9.35 -13.80
N THR A 91 10.60 8.29 -13.44
CA THR A 91 11.94 8.04 -13.96
C THR A 91 11.92 7.81 -15.48
N ILE A 92 11.00 6.99 -15.98
CA ILE A 92 10.87 6.73 -17.42
C ILE A 92 10.60 8.03 -18.18
N ILE A 93 9.61 8.81 -17.75
CA ILE A 93 9.26 10.05 -18.43
C ILE A 93 10.43 11.05 -18.41
N SER A 94 11.06 11.25 -17.24
CA SER A 94 12.22 12.14 -17.11
C SER A 94 13.38 11.68 -17.99
N THR A 95 13.65 10.38 -18.05
CA THR A 95 14.71 9.82 -18.88
C THR A 95 14.43 10.04 -20.38
N VAL A 96 13.18 9.80 -20.81
CA VAL A 96 12.79 10.05 -22.22
C VAL A 96 13.00 11.51 -22.59
N ILE A 97 12.56 12.45 -21.75
CA ILE A 97 12.77 13.89 -22.01
C ILE A 97 14.26 14.22 -22.08
N THR A 98 15.06 13.71 -21.15
CA THR A 98 16.51 13.95 -21.11
C THR A 98 17.24 13.37 -22.33
N VAL A 99 16.87 12.15 -22.75
CA VAL A 99 17.46 11.52 -23.94
C VAL A 99 17.09 12.28 -25.21
N LEU A 100 15.83 12.72 -25.35
CA LEU A 100 15.40 13.55 -26.46
C LEU A 100 16.15 14.88 -26.50
N ASP A 101 16.31 15.52 -25.35
CA ASP A 101 17.08 16.77 -25.25
C ASP A 101 18.55 16.57 -25.69
N ALA A 102 19.18 15.52 -25.20
CA ALA A 102 20.57 15.18 -25.55
C ALA A 102 20.77 14.81 -27.05
N THR A 103 19.73 14.27 -27.71
CA THR A 103 19.84 13.77 -29.10
C THR A 103 19.42 14.77 -30.14
N VAL A 104 18.36 15.54 -29.91
CA VAL A 104 17.79 16.48 -30.89
C VAL A 104 17.68 17.91 -30.36
N GLY A 105 17.90 18.12 -29.07
CA GLY A 105 17.79 19.42 -28.41
C GLY A 105 19.01 20.33 -28.54
N THR A 106 20.15 19.77 -29.02
CA THR A 106 21.41 20.51 -29.16
C THR A 106 21.86 20.60 -30.62
N ASN A 107 22.61 21.66 -30.94
CA ASN A 107 23.28 21.79 -32.22
C ASN A 107 24.65 21.06 -32.22
N THR A 108 25.36 21.12 -33.32
CA THR A 108 26.69 20.49 -33.50
C THR A 108 27.74 20.98 -32.49
N TRP A 109 27.53 22.13 -31.88
CA TRP A 109 28.43 22.74 -30.90
C TRP A 109 28.02 22.49 -29.46
N GLY A 110 26.94 21.68 -29.24
CA GLY A 110 26.40 21.40 -27.91
C GLY A 110 25.49 22.49 -27.32
N GLU A 111 25.21 23.54 -28.12
CA GLU A 111 24.32 24.62 -27.67
C GLU A 111 22.85 24.22 -27.86
N PRO A 112 21.95 24.61 -26.92
CA PRO A 112 20.53 24.34 -27.08
C PRO A 112 19.99 24.99 -28.38
N ASN A 113 19.27 24.19 -29.16
CA ASN A 113 18.52 24.68 -30.31
C ASN A 113 17.04 25.00 -29.89
N GLY A 114 16.19 25.39 -30.86
CA GLY A 114 14.79 25.68 -30.58
C GLY A 114 14.01 24.48 -29.97
N ILE A 115 14.37 23.25 -30.34
CA ILE A 115 13.78 22.02 -29.77
C ILE A 115 14.28 21.81 -28.36
N GLY A 116 15.56 21.99 -28.07
CA GLY A 116 16.12 21.91 -26.73
C GLY A 116 15.50 22.91 -25.75
N ASN A 117 15.31 24.16 -26.19
CA ASN A 117 14.61 25.15 -25.38
C ASN A 117 13.17 24.70 -25.06
N LEU A 118 12.45 24.15 -26.05
CA LEU A 118 11.10 23.61 -25.82
C LEU A 118 11.11 22.42 -24.85
N LEU A 119 12.02 21.48 -25.02
CA LEU A 119 12.16 20.31 -24.14
C LEU A 119 12.51 20.72 -22.71
N SER A 120 13.36 21.71 -22.54
CA SER A 120 13.67 22.29 -21.24
C SER A 120 12.43 22.86 -20.56
N VAL A 121 11.61 23.64 -21.28
CA VAL A 121 10.34 24.17 -20.73
C VAL A 121 9.39 23.01 -20.36
N VAL A 122 9.24 22.01 -21.21
CA VAL A 122 8.42 20.83 -20.90
C VAL A 122 8.92 20.11 -19.65
N ASN A 123 10.24 19.93 -19.52
CA ASN A 123 10.84 19.32 -18.34
C ASN A 123 10.60 20.12 -17.06
N TRP A 124 10.68 21.44 -17.12
CA TRP A 124 10.35 22.31 -16.00
C TRP A 124 8.88 22.21 -15.58
N ILE A 125 7.95 22.25 -16.53
CA ILE A 125 6.52 22.09 -16.28
C ILE A 125 6.25 20.71 -15.66
N PHE A 126 6.83 19.64 -16.23
CA PHE A 126 6.73 18.28 -15.70
C PHE A 126 7.23 18.21 -14.26
N SER A 127 8.43 18.72 -13.99
CA SER A 127 9.05 18.68 -12.66
C SER A 127 8.22 19.42 -11.62
N LEU A 128 7.75 20.63 -11.94
CA LEU A 128 6.92 21.43 -11.04
C LEU A 128 5.55 20.79 -10.79
N SER A 129 4.91 20.25 -11.82
CA SER A 129 3.61 19.56 -11.66
C SER A 129 3.71 18.28 -10.85
N HIS A 130 4.87 17.61 -10.82
CA HIS A 130 5.09 16.39 -10.05
C HIS A 130 5.67 16.64 -8.66
N LEU A 131 6.10 17.86 -8.34
CA LEU A 131 6.70 18.17 -7.03
C LEU A 131 5.75 17.87 -5.88
N VAL A 132 4.53 18.42 -5.92
CA VAL A 132 3.55 18.25 -4.84
C VAL A 132 3.11 16.79 -4.68
N PRO A 133 2.68 16.07 -5.75
CA PRO A 133 2.24 14.69 -5.57
C PRO A 133 3.39 13.73 -5.20
N ASN A 134 4.65 14.01 -5.61
CA ASN A 134 5.80 13.23 -5.14
C ASN A 134 6.05 13.42 -3.64
N LEU A 135 5.95 14.67 -3.15
CA LEU A 135 6.06 14.94 -1.71
C LEU A 135 4.91 14.28 -0.94
N ALA A 136 3.68 14.35 -1.45
CA ALA A 136 2.53 13.71 -0.82
C ALA A 136 2.67 12.17 -0.78
N LEU A 137 3.11 11.56 -1.88
CA LEU A 137 3.36 10.13 -1.96
C LEU A 137 4.47 9.70 -1.00
N GLY A 138 5.57 10.43 -0.97
CA GLY A 138 6.70 10.16 -0.06
C GLY A 138 6.30 10.29 1.41
N ALA A 139 5.49 11.30 1.79
CA ALA A 139 4.95 11.44 3.14
C ALA A 139 4.10 10.23 3.52
N ARG A 140 3.15 9.83 2.67
CA ARG A 140 2.30 8.65 2.87
C ARG A 140 3.13 7.36 2.97
N ARG A 141 4.23 7.27 2.23
CA ARG A 141 5.13 6.12 2.31
C ARG A 141 5.91 6.08 3.63
N LEU A 142 6.35 7.22 4.17
CA LEU A 142 6.96 7.31 5.50
C LEU A 142 5.96 6.96 6.60
N HIS A 143 4.71 7.40 6.49
CA HIS A 143 3.63 7.04 7.40
C HIS A 143 3.41 5.51 7.46
N ASP A 144 3.48 4.82 6.33
CA ASP A 144 3.36 3.36 6.25
C ASP A 144 4.48 2.62 7.02
N THR A 145 5.61 3.27 7.24
CA THR A 145 6.72 2.76 8.07
C THR A 145 6.70 3.32 9.50
N ASN A 146 5.59 3.92 9.93
CA ASN A 146 5.39 4.58 11.23
C ASN A 146 6.35 5.76 11.46
N ARG A 147 6.65 6.52 10.41
CA ARG A 147 7.54 7.69 10.45
C ARG A 147 6.80 8.94 9.99
N SER A 148 7.23 10.10 10.52
CA SER A 148 6.69 11.38 10.09
C SER A 148 7.12 11.71 8.66
N GLY A 149 6.18 12.27 7.86
CA GLY A 149 6.45 12.77 6.51
C GLY A 149 7.51 13.88 6.47
N TRP A 150 7.71 14.60 7.58
CA TRP A 150 8.77 15.63 7.72
C TRP A 150 10.19 15.08 7.53
N LEU A 151 10.40 13.78 7.68
CA LEU A 151 11.70 13.16 7.38
C LEU A 151 12.14 13.34 5.92
N GLN A 152 11.24 13.70 5.01
CA GLN A 152 11.62 14.05 3.65
C GLN A 152 12.56 15.26 3.58
N LEU A 153 12.55 16.14 4.59
CA LEU A 153 13.48 17.27 4.64
C LEU A 153 14.96 16.85 4.70
N ILE A 154 15.23 15.59 5.05
CA ILE A 154 16.60 15.03 4.99
C ILE A 154 17.15 15.02 3.55
N SER A 155 16.27 15.06 2.53
CA SER A 155 16.68 15.21 1.12
C SER A 155 17.42 16.51 0.83
N LEU A 156 17.31 17.51 1.71
CA LEU A 156 18.09 18.76 1.62
C LEU A 156 19.59 18.52 1.84
N ILE A 157 19.98 17.37 2.44
CA ILE A 157 21.38 16.94 2.52
C ILE A 157 21.67 16.12 1.25
N PRO A 158 22.41 16.67 0.28
CA PRO A 158 22.68 15.98 -0.98
C PRO A 158 23.32 14.62 -0.74
N ILE A 159 23.04 13.64 -1.58
CA ILE A 159 23.54 12.26 -1.58
C ILE A 159 23.13 11.49 -0.31
N VAL A 160 23.55 11.93 0.89
CA VAL A 160 23.26 11.22 2.15
C VAL A 160 21.75 11.16 2.39
N GLY A 161 21.05 12.29 2.25
CA GLY A 161 19.60 12.37 2.44
C GLY A 161 18.86 11.50 1.45
N ALA A 162 19.28 11.50 0.17
CA ALA A 162 18.69 10.66 -0.85
C ALA A 162 18.84 9.17 -0.55
N ILE A 163 20.04 8.72 -0.13
CA ILE A 163 20.31 7.33 0.24
C ILE A 163 19.45 6.93 1.45
N VAL A 164 19.40 7.76 2.49
CA VAL A 164 18.59 7.50 3.68
C VAL A 164 17.11 7.37 3.32
N LEU A 165 16.57 8.29 2.51
CA LEU A 165 15.17 8.22 2.08
C LEU A 165 14.89 6.98 1.24
N LEU A 166 15.79 6.61 0.32
CA LEU A 166 15.66 5.40 -0.49
C LEU A 166 15.53 4.15 0.41
N VAL A 167 16.39 4.04 1.43
CA VAL A 167 16.33 2.96 2.42
C VAL A 167 15.00 3.00 3.18
N LEU A 168 14.56 4.18 3.64
CA LEU A 168 13.30 4.34 4.37
C LEU A 168 12.09 3.93 3.53
N PHE A 169 12.07 4.27 2.26
CA PHE A 169 11.01 3.91 1.32
C PHE A 169 10.98 2.42 0.98
N ALA A 170 12.12 1.72 1.10
CA ALA A 170 12.21 0.28 0.88
C ALA A 170 11.79 -0.56 2.11
N LEU A 171 11.74 0.02 3.31
CA LEU A 171 11.39 -0.70 4.54
C LEU A 171 9.99 -1.34 4.48
N PRO A 172 9.75 -2.44 5.21
CA PRO A 172 8.42 -3.04 5.31
C PRO A 172 7.43 -2.12 6.03
N PRO A 173 6.13 -2.25 5.71
CA PRO A 173 5.07 -1.51 6.41
C PRO A 173 5.02 -1.91 7.88
N LYS A 174 4.53 -0.98 8.72
CA LYS A 174 4.32 -1.21 10.15
C LYS A 174 2.86 -0.96 10.53
N PRO A 175 2.24 -1.85 11.35
CA PRO A 175 0.86 -1.67 11.79
C PRO A 175 0.64 -0.33 12.52
N GLU A 176 1.64 0.13 13.28
CA GLU A 176 1.60 1.39 14.04
C GLU A 176 1.48 2.63 13.14
N GLY A 177 1.76 2.49 11.84
CA GLY A 177 1.53 3.54 10.84
C GLY A 177 0.05 3.91 10.69
N ALA A 178 -0.88 3.08 11.17
CA ALA A 178 -2.32 3.34 11.14
C ALA A 178 -2.72 4.67 11.85
N ARG A 179 -1.92 5.17 12.75
CA ARG A 179 -2.14 6.48 13.40
C ARG A 179 -2.18 7.66 12.42
N PHE A 180 -1.73 7.48 11.19
CA PHE A 180 -1.72 8.51 10.14
C PHE A 180 -2.89 8.37 9.16
N ASP A 181 -3.80 7.41 9.36
CA ASP A 181 -4.96 7.16 8.49
C ASP A 181 -6.15 8.08 8.78
N GLY A 182 -5.95 9.14 9.56
CA GLY A 182 -6.98 10.12 9.93
C GLY A 182 -7.43 11.01 8.79
#